data_28272a3b434390c609928062e8047cb6
#
_entry.id   28272a3b434390c609928062e8047cb6
#
_cell.length_a   1.000
_cell.length_b   1.000
_cell.length_c   1.000
_cell.angle_alpha   90.00
_cell.angle_beta   90.00
_cell.angle_gamma   90.00
#
_symmetry.space_group_name_H-M   'P 1'
#
loop_
_entity.id
_entity.type
_entity.pdbx_description
1 polymer ?
#
loop_
_entity_poly.entity_id
_entity_poly.type
_entity_poly.pdbx_seq_one_letter_code
_entity_poly.pdbx_strand_id
1 'polypeptide(L)'
;MNTIFNRTETEAAICEILGNFEKNHKNLNFKKGFYIYGSSGVGKTTFVTEILKRLQYDVIHYDAGDVRNKALIDNITSNTISSCNVLDLMHKRVKKIAIVMDEIDGMNSGDKGGLTALIKLIRQKKTKKQKLENMTLNPIICIGNYNVDKKIKELMKVCNVFEIKTPTSAQMTSLITTMFPKIDNSQIGIIENYTKGDLRKLGFIQKLYDSKPEMINSDILQNILNVKTFNEDTTKITKSLIEHPYKMDDHNTIINETDRTTVALLWHENIVDVMPASLPFYLR
;
A
#
# COMPACT_ATOMS: atom_id res chain seq x y z
N MET A 1 7.62 -16.17 -3.74
CA MET A 1 6.86 -15.39 -2.72
C MET A 1 5.36 -15.71 -2.73
N ASN A 2 4.70 -15.76 -3.90
CA ASN A 2 3.23 -15.94 -3.97
C ASN A 2 2.72 -17.26 -3.34
N THR A 3 3.49 -18.34 -3.42
CA THR A 3 3.18 -19.63 -2.77
C THR A 3 3.26 -19.55 -1.24
N ILE A 4 4.26 -18.86 -0.69
CA ILE A 4 4.43 -18.69 0.76
C ILE A 4 3.27 -17.89 1.35
N PHE A 5 2.76 -16.89 0.62
CA PHE A 5 1.67 -16.04 1.08
C PHE A 5 0.27 -16.51 0.72
N ASN A 6 0.14 -17.74 0.17
CA ASN A 6 -1.15 -18.30 -0.28
C ASN A 6 -1.93 -17.39 -1.24
N ARG A 7 -1.21 -16.72 -2.17
CA ARG A 7 -1.79 -15.81 -3.16
C ARG A 7 -2.04 -16.46 -4.52
N THR A 8 -1.79 -17.75 -4.64
CA THR A 8 -1.89 -18.49 -5.89
C THR A 8 -3.29 -18.48 -6.49
N GLU A 9 -4.33 -18.56 -5.67
CA GLU A 9 -5.72 -18.49 -6.13
C GLU A 9 -6.07 -17.10 -6.66
N THR A 10 -5.69 -16.04 -5.93
CA THR A 10 -5.90 -14.65 -6.36
C THR A 10 -5.12 -14.37 -7.64
N GLU A 11 -3.90 -14.86 -7.73
CA GLU A 11 -3.05 -14.73 -8.91
C GLU A 11 -3.68 -15.44 -10.12
N ALA A 12 -4.14 -16.68 -9.95
CA ALA A 12 -4.80 -17.44 -11.01
C ALA A 12 -6.07 -16.75 -11.51
N ALA A 13 -6.91 -16.25 -10.60
CA ALA A 13 -8.12 -15.52 -10.95
C ALA A 13 -7.83 -14.23 -11.75
N ILE A 14 -6.81 -13.46 -11.34
CA ILE A 14 -6.40 -12.24 -12.08
C ILE A 14 -5.86 -12.62 -13.46
N CYS A 15 -5.03 -13.66 -13.55
CA CYS A 15 -4.46 -14.14 -14.82
C CYS A 15 -5.55 -14.64 -15.77
N GLU A 16 -6.56 -15.34 -15.30
CA GLU A 16 -7.69 -15.79 -16.09
C GLU A 16 -8.48 -14.64 -16.68
N ILE A 17 -8.83 -13.63 -15.86
CA ILE A 17 -9.56 -12.46 -16.32
C ILE A 17 -8.74 -11.65 -17.34
N LEU A 18 -7.43 -11.44 -17.08
CA LEU A 18 -6.53 -10.74 -18.00
C LEU A 18 -6.31 -11.52 -19.29
N GLY A 19 -6.19 -12.84 -19.24
CA GLY A 19 -6.06 -13.70 -20.40
C GLY A 19 -7.30 -13.64 -21.32
N ASN A 20 -8.48 -13.54 -20.73
CA ASN A 20 -9.75 -13.39 -21.45
C ASN A 20 -10.10 -11.95 -21.81
N PHE A 21 -9.28 -10.97 -21.38
CA PHE A 21 -9.57 -9.55 -21.56
C PHE A 21 -9.71 -9.17 -23.04
N GLU A 22 -8.82 -9.63 -23.90
CA GLU A 22 -8.86 -9.31 -25.32
C GLU A 22 -10.11 -9.81 -26.04
N LYS A 23 -10.62 -10.96 -25.64
CA LYS A 23 -11.85 -11.52 -26.22
C LYS A 23 -13.07 -10.69 -25.80
N ASN A 24 -13.01 -10.12 -24.59
CA ASN A 24 -14.16 -9.49 -23.93
C ASN A 24 -14.07 -7.96 -23.81
N HIS A 25 -12.94 -7.32 -24.16
CA HIS A 25 -12.75 -5.87 -23.95
C HIS A 25 -13.77 -4.98 -24.69
N LYS A 26 -14.31 -5.45 -25.81
CA LYS A 26 -15.40 -4.77 -26.57
C LYS A 26 -16.78 -5.01 -25.97
N ASN A 27 -16.91 -6.01 -25.08
CA ASN A 27 -18.20 -6.31 -24.46
C ASN A 27 -18.56 -5.24 -23.41
N LEU A 28 -19.72 -4.61 -23.58
CA LEU A 28 -20.21 -3.53 -22.71
C LEU A 28 -20.54 -4.00 -21.28
N ASN A 29 -20.79 -5.28 -21.09
CA ASN A 29 -21.10 -5.88 -19.79
C ASN A 29 -19.88 -6.43 -19.06
N PHE A 30 -18.72 -6.46 -19.71
CA PHE A 30 -17.49 -6.97 -19.10
C PHE A 30 -16.88 -5.93 -18.13
N LYS A 31 -16.42 -6.38 -16.95
CA LYS A 31 -15.74 -5.53 -15.98
C LYS A 31 -14.27 -5.37 -16.39
N LYS A 32 -13.90 -4.15 -16.76
CA LYS A 32 -12.54 -3.81 -17.27
C LYS A 32 -11.57 -3.34 -16.20
N GLY A 33 -12.09 -3.03 -15.03
CA GLY A 33 -11.31 -2.57 -13.90
C GLY A 33 -11.01 -3.69 -12.91
N PHE A 34 -9.87 -3.55 -12.26
CA PHE A 34 -9.43 -4.36 -11.12
C PHE A 34 -9.22 -3.42 -9.94
N TYR A 35 -9.65 -3.83 -8.76
CA TYR A 35 -9.35 -3.13 -7.52
C TYR A 35 -8.67 -4.08 -6.55
N ILE A 36 -7.41 -3.79 -6.25
CA ILE A 36 -6.56 -4.61 -5.38
C ILE A 36 -6.28 -3.81 -4.13
N TYR A 37 -6.72 -4.32 -2.98
CA TYR A 37 -6.57 -3.63 -1.72
C TYR A 37 -5.95 -4.51 -0.63
N GLY A 38 -5.48 -3.87 0.43
CA GLY A 38 -4.85 -4.52 1.58
C GLY A 38 -4.05 -3.54 2.40
N SER A 39 -3.45 -3.97 3.49
CA SER A 39 -2.63 -3.14 4.37
C SER A 39 -1.42 -2.55 3.64
N SER A 40 -0.88 -1.45 4.16
CA SER A 40 0.38 -0.88 3.63
C SER A 40 1.53 -1.88 3.81
N GLY A 41 2.48 -1.89 2.88
CA GLY A 41 3.69 -2.74 2.96
C GLY A 41 3.51 -4.21 2.60
N VAL A 42 2.28 -4.71 2.32
CA VAL A 42 2.06 -6.13 1.97
C VAL A 42 2.52 -6.52 0.55
N GLY A 43 3.08 -5.58 -0.23
CA GLY A 43 3.59 -5.86 -1.57
C GLY A 43 2.54 -5.88 -2.68
N LYS A 44 1.45 -5.10 -2.58
CA LYS A 44 0.39 -5.01 -3.60
C LYS A 44 0.94 -4.63 -4.98
N THR A 45 1.69 -3.55 -5.05
CA THR A 45 2.26 -3.01 -6.30
C THR A 45 3.20 -4.00 -6.96
N THR A 46 4.08 -4.62 -6.16
CA THR A 46 5.01 -5.66 -6.63
C THR A 46 4.26 -6.86 -7.18
N PHE A 47 3.24 -7.34 -6.48
CA PHE A 47 2.40 -8.46 -6.89
C PHE A 47 1.73 -8.20 -8.25
N VAL A 48 1.12 -7.04 -8.43
CA VAL A 48 0.49 -6.62 -9.69
C VAL A 48 1.52 -6.54 -10.82
N THR A 49 2.65 -5.89 -10.55
CA THR A 49 3.69 -5.69 -11.55
C THR A 49 4.30 -7.03 -12.01
N GLU A 50 4.50 -7.98 -11.10
CA GLU A 50 4.98 -9.32 -11.44
C GLU A 50 4.00 -10.09 -12.32
N ILE A 51 2.69 -10.04 -12.02
CA ILE A 51 1.66 -10.66 -12.86
C ILE A 51 1.66 -10.07 -14.27
N LEU A 52 1.66 -8.74 -14.37
CA LEU A 52 1.64 -8.05 -15.66
C LEU A 52 2.89 -8.32 -16.49
N LYS A 53 4.07 -8.32 -15.87
CA LYS A 53 5.33 -8.70 -16.54
C LYS A 53 5.30 -10.13 -17.07
N ARG A 54 4.78 -11.08 -16.28
CA ARG A 54 4.65 -12.48 -16.70
C ARG A 54 3.69 -12.65 -17.88
N LEU A 55 2.61 -11.87 -17.91
CA LEU A 55 1.65 -11.84 -19.01
C LEU A 55 2.11 -10.96 -20.19
N GLN A 56 3.34 -10.42 -20.13
CA GLN A 56 3.95 -9.57 -21.17
C GLN A 56 3.16 -8.29 -21.46
N TYR A 57 2.52 -7.70 -20.44
CA TYR A 57 1.91 -6.39 -20.55
C TYR A 57 2.97 -5.28 -20.41
N ASP A 58 2.82 -4.25 -21.24
CA ASP A 58 3.50 -2.96 -21.04
C ASP A 58 2.70 -2.16 -19.99
N VAL A 59 3.36 -1.69 -18.94
CA VAL A 59 2.68 -1.09 -17.78
C VAL A 59 2.89 0.41 -17.80
N ILE A 60 1.78 1.16 -17.84
CA ILE A 60 1.77 2.60 -17.58
C ILE A 60 1.38 2.77 -16.11
N HIS A 61 2.32 3.28 -15.32
CA HIS A 61 2.16 3.41 -13.88
C HIS A 61 1.91 4.87 -13.49
N TYR A 62 0.87 5.11 -12.68
CA TYR A 62 0.53 6.40 -12.10
C TYR A 62 0.55 6.30 -10.59
N ASP A 63 1.39 7.10 -9.95
CA ASP A 63 1.57 7.15 -8.51
C ASP A 63 0.82 8.32 -7.86
N ALA A 64 0.83 8.38 -6.52
CA ALA A 64 0.24 9.46 -5.74
C ALA A 64 0.80 10.85 -6.09
N GLY A 65 2.06 10.93 -6.56
CA GLY A 65 2.71 12.17 -6.99
C GLY A 65 2.26 12.68 -8.35
N ASP A 66 1.61 11.83 -9.16
CA ASP A 66 1.14 12.23 -10.47
C ASP A 66 -0.17 13.00 -10.38
N VAL A 67 -0.36 13.98 -11.28
CA VAL A 67 -1.62 14.74 -11.37
C VAL A 67 -2.71 13.86 -11.98
N ARG A 68 -3.52 13.22 -11.13
CA ARG A 68 -4.59 12.28 -11.55
C ARG A 68 -5.95 12.95 -11.65
N ASN A 69 -5.99 14.12 -12.24
CA ASN A 69 -7.21 14.90 -12.46
C ASN A 69 -8.06 14.34 -13.64
N LYS A 70 -9.21 14.95 -13.85
CA LYS A 70 -10.11 14.59 -14.95
C LYS A 70 -9.42 14.67 -16.33
N ALA A 71 -8.58 15.68 -16.56
CA ALA A 71 -7.89 15.89 -17.84
C ALA A 71 -6.94 14.73 -18.17
N LEU A 72 -6.23 14.19 -17.17
CA LEU A 72 -5.37 13.02 -17.35
C LEU A 72 -6.21 11.78 -17.71
N ILE A 73 -7.34 11.55 -17.05
CA ILE A 73 -8.25 10.43 -17.37
C ILE A 73 -8.78 10.54 -18.79
N ASP A 74 -9.14 11.75 -19.23
CA ASP A 74 -9.57 12.01 -20.61
C ASP A 74 -8.42 11.78 -21.61
N ASN A 75 -7.17 12.14 -21.27
CA ASN A 75 -5.98 11.85 -22.07
C ASN A 75 -5.67 10.34 -22.14
N ILE A 76 -5.82 9.62 -21.05
CA ILE A 76 -5.71 8.15 -21.05
C ILE A 76 -6.70 7.56 -22.07
N THR A 77 -7.91 8.10 -22.13
CA THR A 77 -8.93 7.62 -23.05
C THR A 77 -8.57 7.92 -24.52
N SER A 78 -8.08 9.11 -24.82
CA SER A 78 -7.70 9.52 -26.17
C SER A 78 -6.44 8.80 -26.68
N ASN A 79 -5.45 8.57 -25.80
CA ASN A 79 -4.19 7.90 -26.16
C ASN A 79 -4.31 6.37 -26.22
N THR A 80 -5.34 5.77 -25.59
CA THR A 80 -5.62 4.33 -25.69
C THR A 80 -6.11 3.89 -27.07
N ILE A 81 -6.39 4.83 -27.97
CA ILE A 81 -6.66 4.52 -29.39
C ILE A 81 -5.38 4.03 -30.09
N SER A 82 -4.20 4.47 -29.65
CA SER A 82 -2.91 3.89 -30.07
C SER A 82 -2.47 2.83 -29.06
N SER A 83 -3.05 1.65 -29.17
CA SER A 83 -2.84 0.54 -28.23
C SER A 83 -1.46 -0.13 -28.30
N CYS A 84 -0.48 0.51 -28.90
CA CYS A 84 0.86 -0.04 -29.06
C CYS A 84 1.92 1.03 -28.86
N ASN A 85 2.98 0.67 -28.15
CA ASN A 85 4.19 1.49 -28.07
C ASN A 85 4.80 1.60 -29.47
N VAL A 86 5.11 2.82 -29.92
CA VAL A 86 5.66 3.09 -31.26
C VAL A 86 6.93 2.28 -31.53
N LEU A 87 7.78 2.08 -30.51
CA LEU A 87 9.00 1.27 -30.61
C LEU A 87 8.69 -0.22 -30.83
N ASP A 88 7.66 -0.75 -30.18
CA ASP A 88 7.25 -2.15 -30.35
C ASP A 88 6.60 -2.38 -31.73
N LEU A 89 5.87 -1.37 -32.24
CA LEU A 89 5.36 -1.39 -33.62
C LEU A 89 6.50 -1.45 -34.64
N MET A 90 7.57 -0.71 -34.45
CA MET A 90 8.77 -0.77 -35.28
C MET A 90 9.43 -2.16 -35.25
N HIS A 91 9.38 -2.84 -34.11
CA HIS A 91 9.90 -4.20 -33.92
C HIS A 91 8.89 -5.31 -34.26
N LYS A 92 7.71 -4.98 -34.80
CA LYS A 92 6.61 -5.92 -35.10
C LYS A 92 6.16 -6.75 -33.88
N ARG A 93 6.38 -6.24 -32.67
CA ARG A 93 5.96 -6.87 -31.40
C ARG A 93 4.80 -6.05 -30.84
N VAL A 94 3.59 -6.59 -30.88
CA VAL A 94 2.42 -5.94 -30.28
C VAL A 94 2.36 -6.35 -28.82
N LYS A 95 2.86 -5.51 -27.89
CA LYS A 95 2.67 -5.71 -26.47
C LYS A 95 1.34 -5.09 -26.02
N LYS A 96 0.68 -5.76 -25.11
CA LYS A 96 -0.56 -5.30 -24.49
C LYS A 96 -0.23 -4.23 -23.46
N ILE A 97 -1.06 -3.19 -23.38
CA ILE A 97 -0.87 -2.12 -22.40
C ILE A 97 -1.83 -2.35 -21.23
N ALA A 98 -1.32 -2.23 -20.01
CA ALA A 98 -2.11 -2.17 -18.78
C ALA A 98 -1.82 -0.87 -18.03
N ILE A 99 -2.85 -0.28 -17.45
CA ILE A 99 -2.74 0.96 -16.67
C ILE A 99 -2.83 0.60 -15.20
N VAL A 100 -1.82 0.96 -14.43
CA VAL A 100 -1.78 0.78 -12.98
C VAL A 100 -1.90 2.13 -12.32
N MET A 101 -2.89 2.29 -11.45
CA MET A 101 -3.11 3.48 -10.61
C MET A 101 -2.87 3.09 -9.16
N ASP A 102 -1.74 3.49 -8.62
CA ASP A 102 -1.37 3.20 -7.23
C ASP A 102 -1.87 4.28 -6.28
N GLU A 103 -2.06 3.93 -5.01
CA GLU A 103 -2.54 4.81 -3.95
C GLU A 103 -3.81 5.59 -4.34
N ILE A 104 -4.80 4.90 -4.90
CA ILE A 104 -6.01 5.53 -5.41
C ILE A 104 -6.84 6.24 -4.31
N ASP A 105 -6.60 5.86 -3.05
CA ASP A 105 -7.24 6.47 -1.87
C ASP A 105 -6.90 7.96 -1.75
N GLY A 106 -5.69 8.36 -2.19
CA GLY A 106 -5.24 9.76 -2.21
C GLY A 106 -5.99 10.65 -3.21
N MET A 107 -6.63 10.09 -4.24
CA MET A 107 -7.37 10.87 -5.25
C MET A 107 -8.61 11.60 -4.70
N ASN A 108 -9.07 11.26 -3.50
CA ASN A 108 -10.23 11.91 -2.90
C ASN A 108 -9.94 13.33 -2.39
N SER A 109 -8.70 13.60 -1.97
CA SER A 109 -8.34 14.84 -1.27
C SER A 109 -7.85 15.96 -2.20
N GLY A 110 -7.28 15.65 -3.36
CA GLY A 110 -6.61 16.61 -4.23
C GLY A 110 -7.11 16.65 -5.68
N ASP A 111 -7.54 15.51 -6.21
CA ASP A 111 -7.81 15.36 -7.64
C ASP A 111 -9.29 15.61 -7.97
N LYS A 112 -9.63 16.86 -8.30
CA LYS A 112 -11.01 17.26 -8.62
C LYS A 112 -11.63 16.41 -9.72
N GLY A 113 -12.50 15.48 -9.32
CA GLY A 113 -13.30 14.67 -10.25
C GLY A 113 -12.58 13.50 -10.90
N GLY A 114 -11.30 13.26 -10.65
CA GLY A 114 -10.50 12.18 -11.27
C GLY A 114 -11.09 10.81 -11.00
N LEU A 115 -11.37 10.46 -9.74
CA LEU A 115 -11.97 9.17 -9.38
C LEU A 115 -13.37 8.97 -10.01
N THR A 116 -14.18 10.03 -10.10
CA THR A 116 -15.49 9.96 -10.75
C THR A 116 -15.35 9.73 -12.26
N ALA A 117 -14.39 10.36 -12.92
CA ALA A 117 -14.09 10.14 -14.34
C ALA A 117 -13.57 8.71 -14.57
N LEU A 118 -12.71 8.20 -13.70
CA LEU A 118 -12.20 6.83 -13.73
C LEU A 118 -13.34 5.80 -13.59
N ILE A 119 -14.24 5.99 -12.64
CA ILE A 119 -15.42 5.13 -12.46
C ILE A 119 -16.28 5.14 -13.74
N LYS A 120 -16.48 6.31 -14.35
CA LYS A 120 -17.21 6.42 -15.63
C LYS A 120 -16.51 5.66 -16.76
N LEU A 121 -15.19 5.70 -16.83
CA LEU A 121 -14.39 5.02 -17.84
C LEU A 121 -14.45 3.48 -17.71
N ILE A 122 -14.37 2.98 -16.47
CA ILE A 122 -14.30 1.54 -16.17
C ILE A 122 -15.67 0.87 -16.17
N ARG A 123 -16.72 1.58 -15.73
CA ARG A 123 -18.04 0.98 -15.49
C ARG A 123 -18.64 0.30 -16.71
N GLN A 124 -19.44 -0.73 -16.47
CA GLN A 124 -20.26 -1.37 -17.48
C GLN A 124 -21.28 -0.40 -18.06
N LYS A 125 -21.49 -0.45 -19.37
CA LYS A 125 -22.38 0.47 -20.11
C LYS A 125 -23.78 -0.12 -20.25
N LYS A 126 -24.59 -0.03 -19.21
CA LYS A 126 -25.93 -0.66 -19.16
C LYS A 126 -27.05 0.20 -19.77
N THR A 127 -27.01 1.53 -19.56
CA THR A 127 -28.06 2.46 -20.02
C THR A 127 -27.71 3.12 -21.36
N LYS A 128 -28.71 3.64 -22.07
CA LYS A 128 -28.49 4.36 -23.34
C LYS A 128 -27.50 5.53 -23.19
N LYS A 129 -27.65 6.33 -22.13
CA LYS A 129 -26.70 7.44 -21.82
C LYS A 129 -25.30 6.94 -21.57
N GLN A 130 -25.13 5.83 -20.83
CA GLN A 130 -23.81 5.26 -20.53
C GLN A 130 -23.13 4.69 -21.78
N LYS A 131 -23.88 4.19 -22.77
CA LYS A 131 -23.31 3.68 -24.03
C LYS A 131 -22.65 4.77 -24.87
N LEU A 132 -23.03 6.03 -24.68
CA LEU A 132 -22.41 7.20 -25.33
C LEU A 132 -21.11 7.67 -24.62
N GLU A 133 -20.80 7.16 -23.43
CA GLU A 133 -19.58 7.50 -22.71
C GLU A 133 -18.38 6.74 -23.28
N ASN A 134 -17.22 7.37 -23.17
CA ASN A 134 -15.96 6.72 -23.47
C ASN A 134 -15.74 5.49 -22.59
N MET A 135 -15.06 4.50 -23.13
CA MET A 135 -14.67 3.29 -22.42
C MET A 135 -13.20 2.97 -22.69
N THR A 136 -12.55 2.39 -21.71
CA THR A 136 -11.17 1.90 -21.90
C THR A 136 -11.15 0.63 -22.76
N LEU A 137 -10.13 0.52 -23.59
CA LEU A 137 -9.79 -0.71 -24.31
C LEU A 137 -8.73 -1.52 -23.58
N ASN A 138 -8.04 -0.90 -22.61
CA ASN A 138 -6.96 -1.51 -21.81
C ASN A 138 -7.46 -1.83 -20.39
N PRO A 139 -6.94 -2.86 -19.73
CA PRO A 139 -7.23 -3.13 -18.33
C PRO A 139 -6.68 -2.01 -17.44
N ILE A 140 -7.51 -1.57 -16.48
CA ILE A 140 -7.12 -0.57 -15.48
C ILE A 140 -7.09 -1.25 -14.12
N ILE A 141 -5.93 -1.21 -13.48
CA ILE A 141 -5.69 -1.83 -12.18
C ILE A 141 -5.50 -0.73 -11.15
N CYS A 142 -6.44 -0.64 -10.24
CA CYS A 142 -6.44 0.31 -9.14
C CYS A 142 -5.91 -0.37 -7.89
N ILE A 143 -4.93 0.23 -7.21
CA ILE A 143 -4.35 -0.27 -5.98
C ILE A 143 -4.70 0.72 -4.86
N GLY A 144 -5.20 0.20 -3.74
CA GLY A 144 -5.58 1.01 -2.60
C GLY A 144 -5.30 0.33 -1.27
N ASN A 145 -5.56 1.06 -0.19
CA ASN A 145 -5.51 0.55 1.16
C ASN A 145 -6.93 0.15 1.64
N TYR A 146 -7.06 -0.16 2.93
CA TYR A 146 -8.33 -0.59 3.53
C TYR A 146 -9.38 0.52 3.71
N ASN A 147 -9.03 1.78 3.45
CA ASN A 147 -9.95 2.91 3.62
C ASN A 147 -11.10 2.86 2.63
N VAL A 148 -12.32 2.78 3.17
CA VAL A 148 -13.52 2.56 2.37
C VAL A 148 -14.38 3.82 2.35
N ASP A 149 -13.98 4.81 1.61
CA ASP A 149 -14.78 5.99 1.28
C ASP A 149 -15.96 5.66 0.37
N LYS A 150 -16.99 6.52 0.33
CA LYS A 150 -18.16 6.34 -0.55
C LYS A 150 -17.76 6.12 -2.00
N LYS A 151 -16.80 6.90 -2.52
CA LYS A 151 -16.32 6.80 -3.91
C LYS A 151 -15.54 5.51 -4.17
N ILE A 152 -14.74 5.06 -3.21
CA ILE A 152 -14.06 3.76 -3.30
C ILE A 152 -15.07 2.62 -3.31
N LYS A 153 -16.14 2.69 -2.51
CA LYS A 153 -17.25 1.72 -2.58
C LYS A 153 -17.92 1.69 -3.96
N GLU A 154 -18.09 2.84 -4.61
CA GLU A 154 -18.62 2.91 -5.97
C GLU A 154 -17.64 2.28 -6.99
N LEU A 155 -16.33 2.52 -6.84
CA LEU A 155 -15.30 1.89 -7.66
C LEU A 155 -15.32 0.36 -7.50
N MET A 156 -15.40 -0.15 -6.27
CA MET A 156 -15.47 -1.58 -5.98
C MET A 156 -16.65 -2.28 -6.68
N LYS A 157 -17.81 -1.61 -6.82
CA LYS A 157 -18.98 -2.17 -7.52
C LYS A 157 -18.73 -2.40 -9.01
N VAL A 158 -17.90 -1.57 -9.63
CA VAL A 158 -17.65 -1.63 -11.08
C VAL A 158 -16.39 -2.42 -11.45
N CYS A 159 -15.53 -2.70 -10.49
CA CYS A 159 -14.28 -3.47 -10.65
C CYS A 159 -14.43 -4.93 -10.23
N ASN A 160 -13.47 -5.76 -10.66
CA ASN A 160 -13.15 -7.04 -10.03
C ASN A 160 -12.30 -6.75 -8.81
N VAL A 161 -12.74 -7.19 -7.62
CA VAL A 161 -12.15 -6.81 -6.34
C VAL A 161 -11.35 -7.96 -5.78
N PHE A 162 -10.09 -7.70 -5.38
CA PHE A 162 -9.19 -8.67 -4.79
C PHE A 162 -8.55 -8.11 -3.52
N GLU A 163 -8.57 -8.88 -2.47
CA GLU A 163 -7.92 -8.55 -1.21
C GLU A 163 -6.57 -9.24 -1.11
N ILE A 164 -5.54 -8.48 -0.77
CA ILE A 164 -4.24 -9.01 -0.40
C ILE A 164 -4.08 -8.94 1.10
N LYS A 165 -4.22 -10.10 1.75
CA LYS A 165 -4.10 -10.24 3.20
C LYS A 165 -2.66 -9.98 3.66
N THR A 166 -2.55 -9.45 4.88
CA THR A 166 -1.25 -9.35 5.55
C THR A 166 -0.66 -10.75 5.77
N PRO A 167 0.65 -10.93 5.58
CA PRO A 167 1.31 -12.18 5.90
C PRO A 167 1.11 -12.54 7.38
N THR A 168 0.86 -13.81 7.65
CA THR A 168 0.82 -14.32 9.02
C THR A 168 2.25 -14.45 9.58
N SER A 169 2.37 -14.52 10.92
CA SER A 169 3.64 -14.74 11.63
C SER A 169 4.40 -15.95 11.05
N ALA A 170 3.74 -17.09 10.91
CA ALA A 170 4.34 -18.30 10.34
C ALA A 170 4.85 -18.11 8.90
N GLN A 171 4.13 -17.35 8.06
CA GLN A 171 4.55 -17.04 6.70
C GLN A 171 5.76 -16.10 6.68
N MET A 172 5.78 -15.12 7.59
CA MET A 172 6.93 -14.21 7.74
C MET A 172 8.17 -14.95 8.20
N THR A 173 8.05 -15.81 9.22
CA THR A 173 9.16 -16.64 9.71
C THR A 173 9.71 -17.53 8.59
N SER A 174 8.85 -18.21 7.83
CA SER A 174 9.25 -19.02 6.67
C SER A 174 9.99 -18.20 5.61
N LEU A 175 9.53 -16.99 5.33
CA LEU A 175 10.17 -16.11 4.37
C LEU A 175 11.53 -15.63 4.89
N ILE A 176 11.62 -15.19 6.15
CA ILE A 176 12.87 -14.75 6.79
C ILE A 176 13.90 -15.88 6.76
N THR A 177 13.53 -17.08 7.13
CA THR A 177 14.43 -18.25 7.11
C THR A 177 14.94 -18.55 5.70
N THR A 178 14.09 -18.39 4.68
CA THR A 178 14.48 -18.59 3.28
C THR A 178 15.42 -17.50 2.77
N MET A 179 15.19 -16.25 3.18
CA MET A 179 16.00 -15.10 2.74
C MET A 179 17.34 -15.02 3.46
N PHE A 180 17.38 -15.47 4.71
CA PHE A 180 18.56 -15.32 5.60
C PHE A 180 18.99 -16.68 6.20
N PRO A 181 19.60 -17.56 5.43
CA PRO A 181 19.89 -18.93 5.87
C PRO A 181 20.96 -19.04 6.98
N LYS A 182 21.67 -17.96 7.28
CA LYS A 182 22.75 -17.93 8.31
C LYS A 182 22.37 -17.19 9.59
N ILE A 183 21.09 -16.86 9.77
CA ILE A 183 20.61 -16.09 10.93
C ILE A 183 20.13 -17.06 12.03
N ASP A 184 20.41 -16.70 13.29
CA ASP A 184 19.98 -17.43 14.47
C ASP A 184 18.48 -17.27 14.75
N ASN A 185 17.85 -18.28 15.34
CA ASN A 185 16.43 -18.26 15.65
C ASN A 185 16.01 -17.09 16.58
N SER A 186 16.88 -16.62 17.46
CA SER A 186 16.65 -15.46 18.32
C SER A 186 16.50 -14.17 17.51
N GLN A 187 17.27 -14.02 16.44
CA GLN A 187 17.26 -12.85 15.56
C GLN A 187 16.04 -12.85 14.63
N ILE A 188 15.54 -14.04 14.24
CA ILE A 188 14.30 -14.16 13.45
C ILE A 188 13.14 -13.50 14.18
N GLY A 189 13.00 -13.73 15.49
CA GLY A 189 11.95 -13.10 16.30
C GLY A 189 12.06 -11.57 16.35
N ILE A 190 13.29 -11.02 16.41
CA ILE A 190 13.53 -9.57 16.40
C ILE A 190 13.13 -8.97 15.05
N ILE A 191 13.53 -9.60 13.94
CA ILE A 191 13.19 -9.17 12.59
C ILE A 191 11.68 -9.23 12.37
N GLU A 192 11.01 -10.28 12.83
CA GLU A 192 9.56 -10.42 12.72
C GLU A 192 8.82 -9.32 13.48
N ASN A 193 9.22 -9.06 14.73
CA ASN A 193 8.65 -7.98 15.53
C ASN A 193 8.85 -6.59 14.93
N TYR A 194 9.99 -6.35 14.29
CA TYR A 194 10.24 -5.10 13.58
C TYR A 194 9.40 -4.96 12.31
N THR A 195 9.31 -6.03 11.51
CA THR A 195 8.62 -6.01 10.22
C THR A 195 7.11 -5.97 10.38
N LYS A 196 6.54 -6.69 11.35
CA LYS A 196 5.08 -6.78 11.61
C LYS A 196 4.26 -6.98 10.32
N GLY A 197 4.76 -7.80 9.40
CA GLY A 197 4.11 -8.07 8.11
C GLY A 197 4.37 -7.06 6.99
N ASP A 198 5.18 -6.02 7.22
CA ASP A 198 5.60 -5.06 6.21
C ASP A 198 6.81 -5.57 5.42
N LEU A 199 6.58 -5.95 4.16
CA LEU A 199 7.63 -6.46 3.27
C LEU A 199 8.64 -5.40 2.83
N ARG A 200 8.30 -4.10 2.91
CA ARG A 200 9.25 -3.01 2.62
C ARG A 200 10.36 -2.98 3.66
N LYS A 201 10.00 -3.14 4.95
CA LYS A 201 10.96 -3.23 6.05
C LYS A 201 11.86 -4.46 5.91
N LEU A 202 11.26 -5.59 5.50
CA LEU A 202 12.04 -6.81 5.25
C LEU A 202 13.04 -6.61 4.10
N GLY A 203 12.62 -5.96 3.01
CA GLY A 203 13.51 -5.62 1.90
C GLY A 203 14.65 -4.67 2.29
N PHE A 204 14.41 -3.77 3.24
CA PHE A 204 15.47 -2.93 3.83
C PHE A 204 16.50 -3.76 4.59
N ILE A 205 16.04 -4.69 5.44
CA ILE A 205 16.93 -5.61 6.18
C ILE A 205 17.74 -6.47 5.21
N GLN A 206 17.11 -6.95 4.12
CA GLN A 206 17.81 -7.72 3.10
C GLN A 206 18.96 -6.93 2.45
N LYS A 207 18.74 -5.68 2.09
CA LYS A 207 19.80 -4.82 1.55
C LYS A 207 20.94 -4.59 2.54
N LEU A 208 20.63 -4.48 3.84
CA LEU A 208 21.66 -4.39 4.89
C LEU A 208 22.45 -5.70 5.01
N TYR A 209 21.75 -6.85 4.96
CA TYR A 209 22.39 -8.16 5.02
C TYR A 209 23.33 -8.39 3.83
N ASP A 210 22.90 -8.04 2.61
CA ASP A 210 23.70 -8.21 1.41
C ASP A 210 24.93 -7.29 1.40
N SER A 211 24.85 -6.11 2.03
CA SER A 211 25.95 -5.16 2.10
C SER A 211 26.94 -5.47 3.23
N LYS A 212 26.46 -5.88 4.40
CA LYS A 212 27.28 -6.15 5.60
C LYS A 212 26.64 -7.24 6.47
N PRO A 213 26.89 -8.53 6.18
CA PRO A 213 26.29 -9.65 6.93
C PRO A 213 26.62 -9.63 8.44
N GLU A 214 27.80 -9.13 8.79
CA GLU A 214 28.27 -9.08 10.19
C GLU A 214 27.45 -8.10 11.06
N MET A 215 26.84 -7.07 10.47
CA MET A 215 26.00 -6.12 11.19
C MET A 215 24.73 -6.75 11.75
N ILE A 216 24.22 -7.81 11.14
CA ILE A 216 23.00 -8.48 11.57
C ILE A 216 23.22 -9.31 12.82
N ASN A 217 24.45 -9.78 13.04
CA ASN A 217 24.85 -10.58 14.23
C ASN A 217 25.27 -9.72 15.43
N SER A 218 25.21 -8.40 15.34
CA SER A 218 25.66 -7.48 16.39
C SER A 218 24.48 -6.86 17.15
N ASP A 219 24.75 -6.46 18.41
CA ASP A 219 23.83 -5.65 19.24
C ASP A 219 23.39 -4.35 18.54
N ILE A 220 24.13 -3.96 17.51
CA ILE A 220 23.82 -2.81 16.64
C ILE A 220 22.49 -3.01 15.93
N LEU A 221 22.18 -4.24 15.48
CA LEU A 221 20.90 -4.52 14.84
C LEU A 221 19.74 -4.39 15.85
N GLN A 222 19.92 -4.87 17.07
CA GLN A 222 18.94 -4.68 18.13
C GLN A 222 18.70 -3.19 18.38
N ASN A 223 19.75 -2.39 18.42
CA ASN A 223 19.64 -0.95 18.59
C ASN A 223 18.99 -0.25 17.38
N ILE A 224 19.33 -0.65 16.15
CA ILE A 224 18.71 -0.09 14.93
C ILE A 224 17.25 -0.52 14.79
N LEU A 225 16.91 -1.75 15.12
CA LEU A 225 15.56 -2.28 15.02
C LEU A 225 14.69 -1.92 16.25
N ASN A 226 15.28 -1.75 17.43
CA ASN A 226 14.60 -1.24 18.63
C ASN A 226 14.48 0.28 18.64
N VAL A 227 15.31 0.97 17.87
CA VAL A 227 15.23 2.42 17.76
C VAL A 227 14.04 2.81 16.91
N LYS A 228 13.09 3.40 17.59
CA LYS A 228 11.96 4.18 17.09
C LYS A 228 10.66 3.41 16.97
N THR A 229 10.05 3.17 18.08
CA THR A 229 8.59 3.15 18.24
C THR A 229 7.96 4.53 17.93
N PHE A 230 8.54 5.29 17.00
CA PHE A 230 8.09 6.63 16.63
C PHE A 230 6.73 6.69 15.93
N ASN A 231 6.07 5.55 15.75
CA ASN A 231 4.69 5.45 15.26
C ASN A 231 3.73 4.97 16.35
N GLU A 232 4.12 5.03 17.61
CA GLU A 232 3.13 4.87 18.67
C GLU A 232 2.22 6.09 18.67
N ASP A 233 0.93 5.82 18.68
CA ASP A 233 -0.12 6.80 18.80
C ASP A 233 0.24 7.79 19.93
N THR A 234 0.20 9.08 19.67
CA THR A 234 0.51 10.14 20.63
C THR A 234 -0.20 9.97 21.95
N THR A 235 -1.39 9.36 21.94
CA THR A 235 -2.16 8.97 23.13
C THR A 235 -1.47 7.91 23.99
N LYS A 236 -0.83 6.91 23.37
CA LYS A 236 -0.09 5.87 24.09
C LYS A 236 1.18 6.42 24.71
N ILE A 237 1.90 7.28 23.98
CA ILE A 237 3.11 7.96 24.50
C ILE A 237 2.72 8.83 25.70
N THR A 238 1.65 9.63 25.59
CA THR A 238 1.17 10.48 26.68
C THR A 238 0.78 9.66 27.90
N LYS A 239 0.06 8.55 27.71
CA LYS A 239 -0.33 7.64 28.78
C LYS A 239 0.90 7.03 29.48
N SER A 240 1.88 6.58 28.70
CA SER A 240 3.13 6.05 29.26
C SER A 240 3.90 7.08 30.06
N LEU A 241 3.96 8.34 29.60
CA LEU A 241 4.60 9.45 30.33
C LEU A 241 3.89 9.81 31.64
N ILE A 242 2.59 9.56 31.73
CA ILE A 242 1.80 9.78 32.97
C ILE A 242 2.00 8.61 33.95
N GLU A 243 2.05 7.38 33.46
CA GLU A 243 2.12 6.16 34.27
C GLU A 243 3.52 5.83 34.78
N HIS A 244 4.57 6.26 34.09
CA HIS A 244 5.96 5.88 34.40
C HIS A 244 6.87 7.10 34.55
N PRO A 245 7.80 7.09 35.55
CA PRO A 245 8.80 8.13 35.67
C PRO A 245 9.88 8.01 34.59
N TYR A 246 10.14 9.09 33.87
CA TYR A 246 11.19 9.19 32.85
C TYR A 246 12.22 10.25 33.21
N LYS A 247 13.46 10.04 32.80
CA LYS A 247 14.50 11.07 32.89
C LYS A 247 14.35 12.10 31.80
N MET A 248 14.73 13.34 32.08
CA MET A 248 14.64 14.44 31.10
C MET A 248 15.42 14.15 29.81
N ASP A 249 16.50 13.42 29.88
CA ASP A 249 17.34 13.10 28.71
C ASP A 249 16.71 12.03 27.79
N ASP A 250 15.79 11.22 28.32
CA ASP A 250 15.15 10.14 27.56
C ASP A 250 14.02 10.65 26.64
N HIS A 251 13.58 11.90 26.79
CA HIS A 251 12.46 12.45 26.01
C HIS A 251 12.71 12.45 24.50
N ASN A 252 13.96 12.63 24.05
CA ASN A 252 14.32 12.61 22.63
C ASN A 252 14.24 11.21 22.01
N THR A 253 14.28 10.16 22.82
CA THR A 253 14.16 8.77 22.35
C THR A 253 12.71 8.31 22.33
N ILE A 254 11.85 8.91 23.15
CA ILE A 254 10.44 8.52 23.34
C ILE A 254 9.50 9.32 22.43
N ILE A 255 9.79 10.63 22.23
CA ILE A 255 8.91 11.54 21.51
C ILE A 255 9.57 12.02 20.23
N ASN A 256 8.85 11.90 19.09
CA ASN A 256 9.30 12.49 17.84
C ASN A 256 9.17 14.03 17.91
N GLU A 257 10.06 14.74 17.23
CA GLU A 257 10.07 16.20 17.23
C GLU A 257 8.76 16.79 16.66
N THR A 258 8.17 16.15 15.65
CA THR A 258 6.88 16.54 15.06
C THR A 258 5.70 16.37 16.02
N ASP A 259 5.75 15.37 16.90
CA ASP A 259 4.64 15.01 17.79
C ASP A 259 4.79 15.64 19.18
N ARG A 260 5.96 16.26 19.46
CA ARG A 260 6.29 16.85 20.76
C ARG A 260 5.23 17.83 21.26
N THR A 261 4.75 18.70 20.39
CA THR A 261 3.72 19.69 20.73
C THR A 261 2.39 19.02 21.08
N THR A 262 1.98 18.03 20.29
CA THR A 262 0.72 17.30 20.51
C THR A 262 0.78 16.48 21.79
N VAL A 263 1.86 15.78 22.04
CA VAL A 263 2.08 15.00 23.28
C VAL A 263 2.11 15.92 24.50
N ALA A 264 2.79 17.07 24.43
CA ALA A 264 2.84 18.04 25.52
C ALA A 264 1.46 18.62 25.86
N LEU A 265 0.66 18.94 24.85
CA LEU A 265 -0.72 19.41 25.06
C LEU A 265 -1.61 18.34 25.70
N LEU A 266 -1.55 17.11 25.16
CA LEU A 266 -2.30 15.97 25.72
C LEU A 266 -1.86 15.67 27.16
N TRP A 267 -0.55 15.72 27.46
CA TRP A 267 -0.05 15.53 28.79
C TRP A 267 -0.54 16.62 29.75
N HIS A 268 -0.45 17.87 29.34
CA HIS A 268 -0.91 19.01 30.14
C HIS A 268 -2.42 18.95 30.43
N GLU A 269 -3.23 18.52 29.46
CA GLU A 269 -4.68 18.41 29.60
C GLU A 269 -5.07 17.29 30.57
N ASN A 270 -4.37 16.16 30.55
CA ASN A 270 -4.76 14.97 31.32
C ASN A 270 -4.03 14.82 32.66
N ILE A 271 -2.91 15.55 32.91
CA ILE A 271 -2.15 15.41 34.15
C ILE A 271 -2.97 15.79 35.37
N VAL A 272 -3.89 16.73 35.24
CA VAL A 272 -4.76 17.20 36.33
C VAL A 272 -5.63 16.07 36.91
N ASP A 273 -6.08 15.15 36.04
CA ASP A 273 -6.94 14.03 36.42
C ASP A 273 -6.18 12.95 37.19
N VAL A 274 -4.86 12.88 37.03
CA VAL A 274 -3.99 11.89 37.65
C VAL A 274 -3.36 12.44 38.96
N MET A 275 -3.39 13.75 39.15
CA MET A 275 -2.84 14.37 40.38
C MET A 275 -3.68 14.00 41.59
N PRO A 276 -3.03 13.68 42.77
CA PRO A 276 -3.74 13.36 43.99
C PRO A 276 -4.69 14.48 44.42
N ALA A 277 -5.89 14.11 44.80
CA ALA A 277 -6.92 15.08 45.31
C ALA A 277 -6.46 15.87 46.54
N SER A 278 -5.43 15.41 47.23
CA SER A 278 -4.82 16.08 48.39
C SER A 278 -3.96 17.30 48.04
N LEU A 279 -3.60 17.52 46.75
CA LEU A 279 -2.86 18.71 46.38
C LEU A 279 -3.77 19.93 46.33
N PRO A 280 -3.32 21.08 46.91
CA PRO A 280 -4.07 22.33 46.81
C PRO A 280 -4.32 22.72 45.36
N PHE A 281 -5.47 23.37 45.10
CA PHE A 281 -5.89 23.75 43.75
C PHE A 281 -4.85 24.57 42.98
N TYR A 282 -4.07 25.43 43.66
CA TYR A 282 -3.03 26.27 43.04
C TYR A 282 -1.72 25.49 42.72
N LEU A 283 -1.62 24.21 43.07
CA LEU A 283 -0.53 23.32 42.71
C LEU A 283 -0.97 22.24 41.72
N ARG A 284 -2.24 22.18 41.34
CA ARG A 284 -2.81 21.38 40.30
C ARG A 284 -2.80 22.15 38.97
#